data_a78385d340ec732eb93255f5beb3debb
#
_entry.id   a78385d340ec732eb93255f5beb3debb
#
_cell.length_a   1.000
_cell.length_b   1.000
_cell.length_c   1.000
_cell.angle_alpha   90.00
_cell.angle_beta   90.00
_cell.angle_gamma   90.00
#
_symmetry.space_group_name_H-M   'P 1'
#
loop_
_entity.id
_entity.type
_entity.pdbx_description
1 polymer ?
#
loop_
_entity_poly.entity_id
_entity_poly.type
_entity_poly.pdbx_seq_one_letter_code
_entity_poly.pdbx_strand_id
1 'polypeptide(L)'
;MLFRLEEVYKSYGAQDVLRGVTFQINPGERVGLVGRNGAGKTTIFRLVTGREETDRGEVILLRGLRVGLLEQQPTFTGASSVRDEALSVFTELRAIEEEMTRLEHQMGEDTGAALAEAMHAYSDLRHRYEIMGGFTYHAKAESVLVGLGFKSDDLLRLAGQLSGGQKARLALAKLLLSEPDVLLLDEPTNHLDVNAVEWLEEFLSQYKSAFVIISHDRFLLDRTATKIVEMEAGRVTVYSGNYTAYVKQREERRLAQSREYEQQQEMIARTEDFIRRNIAGQKTKQAKSRRKMLEKIERVEAVREDRTTSFGIKDVARAGDNVLAVSDLSVGYEKAALARRISFLLRRGERLGIIGPNGSGKTTFLKTIIGDLEPVDGGLTWGANINLEYFDQELASLDLGSTVIEEIAVAAPRATPNELRGYLARFLFSGDDILKPVAALSGGEKSRLALAKLIYSRANVLVLDEPTNHLDIPSREALEQALAEYPGTIITVSHDRYFLDKLATEILHFENGAATYHYGSYSDYYELRHRKQSAAEESPARQRAAAKPDKARAKSQPKQQRRPVEQVEKEIGLLEQELADLSEKLSNPPPDWGREKYAEVSTRQEVITSQLESLYKEWESAATPRE
;
A
#
# COMPACT_ATOMS: atom_id res chain seq x y z
N MET A 1 -24.30 -0.89 16.91
CA MET A 1 -23.27 0.11 17.26
C MET A 1 -22.27 -0.57 18.18
N LEU A 2 -20.98 -0.57 17.82
CA LEU A 2 -19.90 -1.10 18.66
C LEU A 2 -19.35 0.01 19.55
N PHE A 3 -19.00 1.15 18.94
CA PHE A 3 -18.66 2.35 19.67
C PHE A 3 -19.10 3.63 18.93
N ARG A 4 -19.21 4.73 19.68
CA ARG A 4 -19.55 6.06 19.18
C ARG A 4 -18.75 7.12 19.93
N LEU A 5 -18.20 8.06 19.19
CA LEU A 5 -17.70 9.32 19.70
C LEU A 5 -18.81 10.36 19.52
N GLU A 6 -19.09 11.17 20.55
CA GLU A 6 -20.11 12.21 20.52
C GLU A 6 -19.55 13.52 21.02
N GLU A 7 -19.46 14.51 20.11
CA GLU A 7 -18.92 15.86 20.37
C GLU A 7 -17.59 15.84 21.12
N VAL A 8 -16.63 14.98 20.70
CA VAL A 8 -15.36 14.79 21.41
C VAL A 8 -14.39 15.91 21.11
N TYR A 9 -13.87 16.51 22.16
CA TYR A 9 -12.79 17.50 22.13
C TYR A 9 -11.57 16.99 22.87
N LYS A 10 -10.38 17.27 22.34
CA LYS A 10 -9.09 16.93 22.95
C LYS A 10 -8.03 17.93 22.56
N SER A 11 -7.28 18.41 23.58
CA SER A 11 -6.19 19.37 23.42
C SER A 11 -4.93 18.87 24.09
N TYR A 12 -3.77 19.23 23.56
CA TYR A 12 -2.47 19.02 24.20
C TYR A 12 -1.78 20.37 24.35
N GLY A 13 -1.74 20.87 25.56
CA GLY A 13 -1.27 22.22 25.84
C GLY A 13 -2.11 23.28 25.12
N ALA A 14 -1.50 24.06 24.23
CA ALA A 14 -2.19 25.10 23.46
C ALA A 14 -2.78 24.60 22.13
N GLN A 15 -2.57 23.34 21.78
CA GLN A 15 -2.99 22.79 20.48
C GLN A 15 -4.25 21.95 20.62
N ASP A 16 -5.36 22.40 20.00
CA ASP A 16 -6.58 21.62 19.86
C ASP A 16 -6.39 20.56 18.76
N VAL A 17 -6.49 19.30 19.13
CA VAL A 17 -6.33 18.16 18.20
C VAL A 17 -7.67 17.64 17.73
N LEU A 18 -8.68 17.54 18.62
CA LEU A 18 -10.05 17.16 18.28
C LEU A 18 -11.02 18.29 18.60
N ARG A 19 -11.93 18.60 17.67
CA ARG A 19 -12.87 19.73 17.77
C ARG A 19 -14.30 19.30 17.45
N GLY A 20 -14.98 18.65 18.43
CA GLY A 20 -16.34 18.17 18.26
C GLY A 20 -16.45 16.97 17.32
N VAL A 21 -15.56 15.99 17.47
CA VAL A 21 -15.55 14.79 16.66
C VAL A 21 -16.73 13.90 16.98
N THR A 22 -17.55 13.60 15.97
CA THR A 22 -18.71 12.72 16.09
C THR A 22 -18.73 11.71 14.96
N PHE A 23 -18.59 10.44 15.28
CA PHE A 23 -18.81 9.31 14.36
C PHE A 23 -19.02 8.01 15.14
N GLN A 24 -19.56 7.00 14.46
CA GLN A 24 -19.82 5.68 15.06
C GLN A 24 -19.33 4.55 14.18
N ILE A 25 -19.06 3.41 14.83
CA ILE A 25 -18.71 2.14 14.18
C ILE A 25 -19.75 1.08 14.53
N ASN A 26 -20.22 0.39 13.50
CA ASN A 26 -21.20 -0.70 13.62
C ASN A 26 -20.52 -2.07 13.37
N PRO A 27 -21.16 -3.19 13.76
CA PRO A 27 -20.65 -4.53 13.47
C PRO A 27 -20.39 -4.73 11.98
N GLY A 28 -19.22 -5.32 11.66
CA GLY A 28 -18.80 -5.63 10.29
C GLY A 28 -18.43 -4.41 9.44
N GLU A 29 -18.41 -3.19 9.98
CA GLU A 29 -17.93 -2.01 9.23
C GLU A 29 -16.42 -2.05 9.05
N ARG A 30 -15.98 -1.69 7.84
CA ARG A 30 -14.57 -1.63 7.43
C ARG A 30 -14.21 -0.19 7.12
N VAL A 31 -13.52 0.46 8.06
CA VAL A 31 -13.31 1.90 8.03
C VAL A 31 -11.85 2.25 7.87
N GLY A 32 -11.53 3.07 6.86
CA GLY A 32 -10.24 3.75 6.72
C GLY A 32 -10.28 5.13 7.39
N LEU A 33 -9.38 5.41 8.33
CA LEU A 33 -9.21 6.71 8.96
C LEU A 33 -8.02 7.43 8.34
N VAL A 34 -8.29 8.47 7.55
CA VAL A 34 -7.28 9.22 6.80
C VAL A 34 -7.14 10.66 7.29
N GLY A 35 -5.99 11.28 7.04
CA GLY A 35 -5.72 12.67 7.44
C GLY A 35 -4.23 12.93 7.60
N ARG A 36 -3.84 14.20 7.71
CA ARG A 36 -2.43 14.61 7.89
C ARG A 36 -1.81 13.99 9.14
N ASN A 37 -0.47 13.89 9.16
CA ASN A 37 0.26 13.55 10.37
C ASN A 37 -0.02 14.61 11.45
N GLY A 38 -0.23 14.17 12.70
CA GLY A 38 -0.61 15.05 13.80
C GLY A 38 -2.09 15.49 13.81
N ALA A 39 -2.93 15.04 12.87
CA ALA A 39 -4.36 15.39 12.86
C ALA A 39 -5.18 14.80 14.03
N GLY A 40 -4.61 13.85 14.79
CA GLY A 40 -5.28 13.23 15.95
C GLY A 40 -5.83 11.83 15.69
N LYS A 41 -5.43 11.18 14.59
CA LYS A 41 -5.89 9.81 14.25
C LYS A 41 -5.59 8.81 15.37
N THR A 42 -4.34 8.73 15.82
CA THR A 42 -3.91 7.87 16.94
C THR A 42 -4.57 8.28 18.27
N THR A 43 -4.85 9.58 18.46
CA THR A 43 -5.58 10.06 19.65
C THR A 43 -6.98 9.45 19.73
N ILE A 44 -7.70 9.34 18.60
CA ILE A 44 -9.01 8.65 18.55
C ILE A 44 -8.86 7.20 19.04
N PHE A 45 -7.85 6.46 18.60
CA PHE A 45 -7.62 5.09 19.04
C PHE A 45 -7.34 4.99 20.55
N ARG A 46 -6.56 5.93 21.09
CA ARG A 46 -6.27 5.98 22.55
C ARG A 46 -7.52 6.30 23.37
N LEU A 47 -8.38 7.19 22.89
CA LEU A 47 -9.67 7.49 23.53
C LEU A 47 -10.62 6.28 23.50
N VAL A 48 -10.76 5.60 22.36
CA VAL A 48 -11.62 4.40 22.23
C VAL A 48 -11.13 3.25 23.12
N THR A 49 -9.81 3.13 23.32
CA THR A 49 -9.22 2.10 24.19
C THR A 49 -9.13 2.51 25.66
N GLY A 50 -9.62 3.70 26.03
CA GLY A 50 -9.57 4.23 27.41
C GLY A 50 -8.15 4.53 27.93
N ARG A 51 -7.16 4.63 27.04
CA ARG A 51 -5.78 5.03 27.40
C ARG A 51 -5.64 6.52 27.63
N GLU A 52 -6.57 7.29 27.10
CA GLU A 52 -6.70 8.73 27.29
C GLU A 52 -8.15 9.09 27.55
N GLU A 53 -8.37 10.21 28.23
CA GLU A 53 -9.70 10.75 28.50
C GLU A 53 -10.00 11.93 27.57
N THR A 54 -11.27 12.15 27.29
CA THR A 54 -11.76 13.31 26.54
C THR A 54 -11.74 14.56 27.41
N ASP A 55 -11.46 15.73 26.83
CA ASP A 55 -11.59 17.01 27.55
C ASP A 55 -13.08 17.42 27.63
N ARG A 56 -13.86 17.11 26.56
CA ARG A 56 -15.31 17.28 26.48
C ARG A 56 -15.90 16.23 25.54
N GLY A 57 -17.20 15.96 25.68
CA GLY A 57 -17.88 14.92 24.91
C GLY A 57 -17.70 13.54 25.50
N GLU A 58 -18.20 12.54 24.85
CA GLU A 58 -18.26 11.17 25.36
C GLU A 58 -17.79 10.14 24.34
N VAL A 59 -17.16 9.06 24.84
CA VAL A 59 -16.87 7.83 24.08
C VAL A 59 -17.78 6.74 24.62
N ILE A 60 -18.74 6.32 23.84
CA ILE A 60 -19.74 5.32 24.21
C ILE A 60 -19.34 3.98 23.59
N LEU A 61 -19.10 2.97 24.44
CA LEU A 61 -18.72 1.61 24.03
C LEU A 61 -19.85 0.63 24.34
N LEU A 62 -20.02 -0.37 23.47
CA LEU A 62 -20.88 -1.51 23.76
C LEU A 62 -20.35 -2.26 24.98
N ARG A 63 -21.22 -2.64 25.93
CA ARG A 63 -20.82 -3.36 27.14
C ARG A 63 -20.19 -4.72 26.77
N GLY A 64 -18.99 -4.97 27.29
CA GLY A 64 -18.25 -6.22 27.00
C GLY A 64 -17.54 -6.24 25.65
N LEU A 65 -17.45 -5.11 24.94
CA LEU A 65 -16.75 -5.01 23.68
C LEU A 65 -15.25 -5.33 23.82
N ARG A 66 -14.76 -6.29 23.04
CA ARG A 66 -13.33 -6.62 22.94
C ARG A 66 -12.72 -5.76 21.83
N VAL A 67 -11.91 -4.78 22.22
CA VAL A 67 -11.18 -3.89 21.31
C VAL A 67 -9.74 -4.33 21.22
N GLY A 68 -9.27 -4.67 20.03
CA GLY A 68 -7.87 -4.97 19.77
C GLY A 68 -7.16 -3.76 19.17
N LEU A 69 -6.04 -3.34 19.75
CA LEU A 69 -5.23 -2.23 19.26
C LEU A 69 -3.82 -2.71 18.91
N LEU A 70 -3.36 -2.40 17.69
CA LEU A 70 -1.96 -2.58 17.31
C LEU A 70 -1.10 -1.51 17.97
N GLU A 71 -0.16 -1.92 18.80
CA GLU A 71 0.80 -1.01 19.44
C GLU A 71 1.96 -0.67 18.51
N GLN A 72 2.37 0.61 18.51
CA GLN A 72 3.48 1.08 17.68
C GLN A 72 4.85 0.52 18.11
N GLN A 73 5.03 0.23 19.41
CA GLN A 73 6.26 -0.34 19.96
C GLN A 73 5.94 -1.50 20.90
N PRO A 74 5.67 -2.70 20.37
CA PRO A 74 5.39 -3.86 21.20
C PRO A 74 6.66 -4.33 21.91
N THR A 75 6.53 -4.62 23.21
CA THR A 75 7.61 -5.19 24.03
C THR A 75 7.32 -6.66 24.30
N PHE A 76 8.32 -7.53 24.05
CA PHE A 76 8.26 -8.95 24.38
C PHE A 76 9.30 -9.28 25.45
N THR A 77 8.94 -10.07 26.43
CA THR A 77 9.78 -10.43 27.60
C THR A 77 10.94 -11.36 27.28
N GLY A 78 11.05 -11.84 26.04
CA GLY A 78 12.23 -12.52 25.52
C GLY A 78 12.39 -14.00 25.83
N ALA A 79 11.55 -14.59 26.68
CA ALA A 79 11.69 -16.00 27.10
C ALA A 79 10.97 -16.99 26.17
N SER A 80 9.99 -16.54 25.40
CA SER A 80 9.16 -17.37 24.52
C SER A 80 9.67 -17.34 23.08
N SER A 81 9.45 -18.44 22.33
CA SER A 81 9.65 -18.44 20.88
C SER A 81 8.59 -17.59 20.15
N VAL A 82 8.85 -17.21 18.92
CA VAL A 82 7.87 -16.50 18.04
C VAL A 82 6.56 -17.31 17.96
N ARG A 83 6.66 -18.62 17.79
CA ARG A 83 5.51 -19.53 17.73
C ARG A 83 4.73 -19.54 19.05
N ASP A 84 5.42 -19.70 20.19
CA ASP A 84 4.77 -19.73 21.50
C ASP A 84 4.10 -18.41 21.84
N GLU A 85 4.72 -17.28 21.48
CA GLU A 85 4.13 -15.96 21.61
C GLU A 85 2.85 -15.81 20.78
N ALA A 86 2.82 -16.28 19.55
CA ALA A 86 1.62 -16.27 18.73
C ALA A 86 0.52 -17.18 19.33
N LEU A 87 0.89 -18.37 19.82
CA LEU A 87 -0.03 -19.32 20.44
C LEU A 87 -0.55 -18.84 21.81
N SER A 88 0.14 -17.91 22.48
CA SER A 88 -0.27 -17.37 23.80
C SER A 88 -1.63 -16.69 23.78
N VAL A 89 -2.13 -16.32 22.61
CA VAL A 89 -3.48 -15.73 22.43
C VAL A 89 -4.58 -16.75 22.75
N PHE A 90 -4.33 -18.05 22.50
CA PHE A 90 -5.29 -19.14 22.67
C PHE A 90 -5.25 -19.73 24.08
N THR A 91 -5.35 -18.88 25.11
CA THR A 91 -5.21 -19.28 26.53
C THR A 91 -6.17 -20.38 26.93
N GLU A 92 -7.43 -20.31 26.51
CA GLU A 92 -8.47 -21.29 26.84
C GLU A 92 -8.21 -22.64 26.15
N LEU A 93 -7.84 -22.63 24.86
CA LEU A 93 -7.51 -23.84 24.12
C LEU A 93 -6.27 -24.53 24.70
N ARG A 94 -5.24 -23.78 25.08
CA ARG A 94 -4.05 -24.33 25.74
C ARG A 94 -4.36 -24.94 27.11
N ALA A 95 -5.21 -24.27 27.89
CA ALA A 95 -5.63 -24.82 29.18
C ALA A 95 -6.41 -26.13 29.01
N ILE A 96 -7.28 -26.24 27.99
CA ILE A 96 -7.98 -27.49 27.68
C ILE A 96 -6.98 -28.56 27.22
N GLU A 97 -5.99 -28.22 26.39
CA GLU A 97 -4.97 -29.16 25.91
C GLU A 97 -4.10 -29.70 27.04
N GLU A 98 -3.68 -28.86 27.99
CA GLU A 98 -2.94 -29.24 29.19
C GLU A 98 -3.79 -30.18 30.09
N GLU A 99 -5.07 -29.87 30.26
CA GLU A 99 -5.98 -30.69 31.05
C GLU A 99 -6.28 -32.04 30.38
N MET A 100 -6.46 -32.05 29.04
CA MET A 100 -6.60 -33.30 28.29
C MET A 100 -5.36 -34.19 28.45
N THR A 101 -4.16 -33.60 28.34
CA THR A 101 -2.89 -34.35 28.54
C THR A 101 -2.78 -34.90 29.95
N ARG A 102 -3.23 -34.14 30.96
CA ARG A 102 -3.26 -34.62 32.36
C ARG A 102 -4.20 -35.80 32.52
N LEU A 103 -5.40 -35.71 31.95
CA LEU A 103 -6.37 -36.80 31.98
C LEU A 103 -5.89 -38.04 31.21
N GLU A 104 -5.18 -37.88 30.09
CA GLU A 104 -4.54 -39.01 29.37
C GLU A 104 -3.54 -39.76 30.24
N HIS A 105 -2.70 -39.06 31.00
CA HIS A 105 -1.79 -39.66 31.96
C HIS A 105 -2.56 -40.37 33.07
N GLN A 106 -3.59 -39.73 33.63
CA GLN A 106 -4.42 -40.30 34.69
C GLN A 106 -5.16 -41.56 34.22
N MET A 107 -5.71 -41.59 33.00
CA MET A 107 -6.34 -42.76 32.38
C MET A 107 -5.36 -43.95 32.19
N GLY A 108 -4.04 -43.67 32.08
CA GLY A 108 -3.01 -44.71 32.03
C GLY A 108 -2.72 -45.36 33.37
N GLU A 109 -3.05 -44.72 34.48
CA GLU A 109 -2.77 -45.16 35.84
C GLU A 109 -4.03 -45.67 36.56
N ASP A 110 -5.21 -45.16 36.28
CA ASP A 110 -6.48 -45.45 36.94
C ASP A 110 -7.15 -46.73 36.41
N THR A 111 -7.96 -47.34 37.28
CA THR A 111 -8.76 -48.53 36.96
C THR A 111 -10.18 -48.41 37.54
N GLY A 112 -11.13 -49.12 36.97
CA GLY A 112 -12.50 -49.18 37.47
C GLY A 112 -13.29 -47.85 37.33
N ALA A 113 -13.92 -47.42 38.42
CA ALA A 113 -14.79 -46.23 38.41
C ALA A 113 -14.01 -44.93 38.12
N ALA A 114 -12.79 -44.79 38.65
CA ALA A 114 -11.95 -43.60 38.41
C ALA A 114 -11.56 -43.46 36.93
N LEU A 115 -11.22 -44.58 36.27
CA LEU A 115 -10.97 -44.57 34.81
C LEU A 115 -12.21 -44.12 34.01
N ALA A 116 -13.41 -44.60 34.38
CA ALA A 116 -14.65 -44.21 33.70
C ALA A 116 -14.94 -42.71 33.86
N GLU A 117 -14.69 -42.13 35.02
CA GLU A 117 -14.84 -40.69 35.29
C GLU A 117 -13.84 -39.87 34.51
N ALA A 118 -12.56 -40.27 34.47
CA ALA A 118 -11.52 -39.61 33.67
C ALA A 118 -11.84 -39.66 32.16
N MET A 119 -12.33 -40.80 31.66
CA MET A 119 -12.75 -40.94 30.25
C MET A 119 -13.92 -40.01 29.88
N HIS A 120 -14.90 -39.86 30.79
CA HIS A 120 -16.03 -38.95 30.56
C HIS A 120 -15.56 -37.48 30.52
N ALA A 121 -14.75 -37.08 31.51
CA ALA A 121 -14.18 -35.71 31.53
C ALA A 121 -13.33 -35.41 30.29
N TYR A 122 -12.52 -36.38 29.85
CA TYR A 122 -11.73 -36.24 28.60
C TYR A 122 -12.62 -36.08 27.36
N SER A 123 -13.71 -36.86 27.27
CA SER A 123 -14.65 -36.77 26.14
C SER A 123 -15.32 -35.41 26.07
N ASP A 124 -15.73 -34.85 27.22
CA ASP A 124 -16.36 -33.51 27.28
C ASP A 124 -15.37 -32.40 26.88
N LEU A 125 -14.15 -32.47 27.41
CA LEU A 125 -13.08 -31.51 27.05
C LEU A 125 -12.71 -31.61 25.57
N ARG A 126 -12.59 -32.83 25.03
CA ARG A 126 -12.30 -33.04 23.61
C ARG A 126 -13.37 -32.47 22.71
N HIS A 127 -14.65 -32.64 23.06
CA HIS A 127 -15.76 -32.06 22.33
C HIS A 127 -15.71 -30.52 22.36
N ARG A 128 -15.43 -29.94 23.53
CA ARG A 128 -15.24 -28.50 23.69
C ARG A 128 -14.03 -28.00 22.89
N TYR A 129 -12.92 -28.70 22.92
CA TYR A 129 -11.71 -28.41 22.15
C TYR A 129 -11.99 -28.41 20.63
N GLU A 130 -12.75 -29.40 20.15
CA GLU A 130 -13.14 -29.50 18.74
C GLU A 130 -14.02 -28.32 18.30
N ILE A 131 -15.07 -27.96 19.07
CA ILE A 131 -15.97 -26.85 18.81
C ILE A 131 -15.20 -25.51 18.75
N MET A 132 -14.21 -25.32 19.61
CA MET A 132 -13.38 -24.14 19.67
C MET A 132 -12.26 -24.10 18.60
N GLY A 133 -12.19 -25.10 17.72
CA GLY A 133 -11.19 -25.18 16.66
C GLY A 133 -9.79 -25.61 17.13
N GLY A 134 -9.71 -26.35 18.23
CA GLY A 134 -8.45 -26.79 18.84
C GLY A 134 -7.53 -27.58 17.91
N PHE A 135 -8.09 -28.38 16.98
CA PHE A 135 -7.27 -29.09 15.98
C PHE A 135 -6.65 -28.20 14.90
N THR A 136 -7.07 -26.93 14.78
CA THR A 136 -6.66 -26.06 13.68
C THR A 136 -5.91 -24.81 14.13
N TYR A 137 -5.93 -24.45 15.43
CA TYR A 137 -5.36 -23.18 15.90
C TYR A 137 -3.83 -23.08 15.72
N HIS A 138 -3.11 -24.19 15.82
CA HIS A 138 -1.67 -24.25 15.53
C HIS A 138 -1.38 -23.92 14.06
N ALA A 139 -2.11 -24.55 13.13
CA ALA A 139 -1.96 -24.30 11.70
C ALA A 139 -2.38 -22.86 11.34
N LYS A 140 -3.43 -22.33 11.98
CA LYS A 140 -3.88 -20.97 11.83
C LYS A 140 -2.82 -19.97 12.29
N ALA A 141 -2.21 -20.19 13.46
CA ALA A 141 -1.14 -19.35 13.98
C ALA A 141 0.09 -19.34 13.03
N GLU A 142 0.49 -20.50 12.55
CA GLU A 142 1.60 -20.65 11.61
C GLU A 142 1.29 -19.97 10.26
N SER A 143 0.09 -20.15 9.72
CA SER A 143 -0.36 -19.49 8.49
C SER A 143 -0.31 -17.97 8.60
N VAL A 144 -0.75 -17.39 9.73
CA VAL A 144 -0.70 -15.94 9.98
C VAL A 144 0.75 -15.45 10.08
N LEU A 145 1.62 -16.18 10.79
CA LEU A 145 3.04 -15.83 10.92
C LEU A 145 3.75 -15.87 9.57
N VAL A 146 3.56 -16.93 8.78
CA VAL A 146 4.14 -17.06 7.43
C VAL A 146 3.60 -15.98 6.50
N GLY A 147 2.30 -15.71 6.55
CA GLY A 147 1.67 -14.63 5.78
C GLY A 147 2.25 -13.26 6.07
N LEU A 148 2.63 -12.99 7.33
CA LEU A 148 3.32 -11.76 7.73
C LEU A 148 4.84 -11.80 7.51
N GLY A 149 5.35 -12.80 6.76
CA GLY A 149 6.73 -12.87 6.30
C GLY A 149 7.73 -13.45 7.30
N PHE A 150 7.29 -14.24 8.30
CA PHE A 150 8.18 -15.09 9.10
C PHE A 150 8.53 -16.35 8.31
N LYS A 151 9.80 -16.73 8.32
CA LYS A 151 10.27 -18.00 7.76
C LYS A 151 10.17 -19.11 8.80
N SER A 152 10.14 -20.37 8.36
CA SER A 152 10.07 -21.52 9.27
C SER A 152 11.17 -21.49 10.35
N ASP A 153 12.38 -21.07 10.00
CA ASP A 153 13.50 -20.96 10.94
C ASP A 153 13.30 -19.83 11.99
N ASP A 154 12.54 -18.78 11.65
CA ASP A 154 12.26 -17.69 12.56
C ASP A 154 11.26 -18.09 13.66
N LEU A 155 10.41 -19.11 13.42
CA LEU A 155 9.35 -19.51 14.35
C LEU A 155 9.90 -20.04 15.70
N LEU A 156 11.10 -20.60 15.68
CA LEU A 156 11.77 -21.13 16.87
C LEU A 156 12.67 -20.09 17.57
N ARG A 157 12.89 -18.92 16.96
CA ARG A 157 13.70 -17.86 17.57
C ARG A 157 12.98 -17.24 18.75
N LEU A 158 13.77 -16.76 19.72
CA LEU A 158 13.23 -16.03 20.87
C LEU A 158 12.68 -14.66 20.45
N ALA A 159 11.47 -14.34 20.89
CA ALA A 159 10.79 -13.08 20.55
C ALA A 159 11.59 -11.83 20.98
N GLY A 160 12.38 -11.92 22.06
CA GLY A 160 13.27 -10.84 22.51
C GLY A 160 14.39 -10.49 21.54
N GLN A 161 14.86 -11.46 20.73
CA GLN A 161 15.97 -11.31 19.77
C GLN A 161 15.51 -10.74 18.42
N LEU A 162 14.21 -10.53 18.24
CA LEU A 162 13.63 -9.98 17.02
C LEU A 162 14.01 -8.49 16.85
N SER A 163 14.20 -8.07 15.60
CA SER A 163 14.29 -6.65 15.25
C SER A 163 12.97 -5.90 15.57
N GLY A 164 13.02 -4.57 15.64
CA GLY A 164 11.82 -3.77 15.89
C GLY A 164 10.69 -4.06 14.90
N GLY A 165 11.00 -4.15 13.60
CA GLY A 165 10.01 -4.49 12.58
C GLY A 165 9.47 -5.93 12.69
N GLN A 166 10.31 -6.90 13.10
CA GLN A 166 9.85 -8.26 13.36
C GLN A 166 8.94 -8.33 14.60
N LYS A 167 9.25 -7.55 15.65
CA LYS A 167 8.37 -7.41 16.83
C LYS A 167 7.02 -6.81 16.46
N ALA A 168 7.00 -5.78 15.64
CA ALA A 168 5.74 -5.19 15.14
C ALA A 168 4.90 -6.21 14.37
N ARG A 169 5.52 -7.02 13.49
CA ARG A 169 4.85 -8.11 12.76
C ARG A 169 4.31 -9.19 13.68
N LEU A 170 5.05 -9.58 14.72
CA LEU A 170 4.58 -10.55 15.71
C LEU A 170 3.39 -10.01 16.51
N ALA A 171 3.41 -8.74 16.91
CA ALA A 171 2.29 -8.10 17.59
C ALA A 171 1.04 -8.03 16.70
N LEU A 172 1.22 -7.71 15.41
CA LEU A 172 0.14 -7.77 14.42
C LEU A 172 -0.42 -9.20 14.31
N ALA A 173 0.44 -10.23 14.23
CA ALA A 173 0.01 -11.63 14.20
C ALA A 173 -0.85 -11.98 15.41
N LYS A 174 -0.39 -11.65 16.63
CA LYS A 174 -1.12 -11.90 17.88
C LYS A 174 -2.48 -11.19 17.87
N LEU A 175 -2.52 -9.95 17.40
CA LEU A 175 -3.75 -9.17 17.31
C LEU A 175 -4.76 -9.79 16.32
N LEU A 176 -4.31 -10.22 15.14
CA LEU A 176 -5.17 -10.86 14.14
C LEU A 176 -5.70 -12.22 14.64
N LEU A 177 -4.88 -12.97 15.37
CA LEU A 177 -5.25 -14.26 15.96
C LEU A 177 -6.24 -14.14 17.12
N SER A 178 -6.25 -12.99 17.83
CA SER A 178 -7.16 -12.77 18.97
C SER A 178 -8.62 -12.55 18.56
N GLU A 179 -8.88 -12.28 17.31
CA GLU A 179 -10.21 -12.05 16.71
C GLU A 179 -11.12 -11.17 17.59
N PRO A 180 -10.73 -9.91 17.89
CA PRO A 180 -11.57 -9.02 18.68
C PRO A 180 -12.82 -8.59 17.92
N ASP A 181 -13.81 -8.01 18.63
CA ASP A 181 -15.05 -7.51 18.02
C ASP A 181 -14.77 -6.26 17.16
N VAL A 182 -13.71 -5.50 17.51
CA VAL A 182 -13.18 -4.37 16.72
C VAL A 182 -11.66 -4.41 16.69
N LEU A 183 -11.07 -4.37 15.48
CA LEU A 183 -9.65 -4.16 15.26
C LEU A 183 -9.36 -2.68 15.03
N LEU A 184 -8.41 -2.12 15.78
CA LEU A 184 -7.84 -0.80 15.57
C LEU A 184 -6.38 -0.96 15.09
N LEU A 185 -6.12 -0.65 13.82
CA LEU A 185 -4.83 -0.84 13.18
C LEU A 185 -4.20 0.51 12.86
N ASP A 186 -3.13 0.88 13.57
CA ASP A 186 -2.39 2.12 13.34
C ASP A 186 -1.15 1.82 12.49
N GLU A 187 -1.18 2.22 11.20
CA GLU A 187 -0.13 2.03 10.20
C GLU A 187 0.40 0.57 10.15
N PRO A 188 -0.47 -0.45 9.95
CA PRO A 188 -0.06 -1.85 10.00
C PRO A 188 0.87 -2.26 8.86
N THR A 189 0.94 -1.50 7.78
CA THR A 189 1.82 -1.75 6.63
C THR A 189 3.27 -1.33 6.87
N ASN A 190 3.54 -0.51 7.89
CA ASN A 190 4.89 -0.16 8.26
C ASN A 190 5.65 -1.45 8.63
N HIS A 191 6.83 -1.64 8.09
CA HIS A 191 7.68 -2.83 8.28
C HIS A 191 7.21 -4.11 7.57
N LEU A 192 6.12 -4.08 6.79
CA LEU A 192 5.71 -5.17 5.90
C LEU A 192 6.34 -4.98 4.51
N ASP A 193 6.73 -6.07 3.89
CA ASP A 193 7.06 -6.08 2.46
C ASP A 193 5.78 -6.29 1.62
N VAL A 194 5.91 -6.15 0.30
CA VAL A 194 4.77 -6.20 -0.63
C VAL A 194 3.98 -7.50 -0.48
N ASN A 195 4.65 -8.65 -0.27
CA ASN A 195 3.97 -9.95 -0.13
C ASN A 195 3.15 -10.02 1.17
N ALA A 196 3.71 -9.52 2.28
CA ALA A 196 3.02 -9.48 3.57
C ALA A 196 1.84 -8.48 3.55
N VAL A 197 1.97 -7.36 2.82
CA VAL A 197 0.86 -6.41 2.61
C VAL A 197 -0.25 -7.05 1.79
N GLU A 198 0.05 -7.75 0.68
CA GLU A 198 -0.92 -8.47 -0.14
C GLU A 198 -1.68 -9.53 0.68
N TRP A 199 -0.95 -10.28 1.51
CA TRP A 199 -1.56 -11.24 2.42
C TRP A 199 -2.48 -10.58 3.46
N LEU A 200 -2.05 -9.44 4.04
CA LEU A 200 -2.87 -8.68 5.00
C LEU A 200 -4.15 -8.14 4.35
N GLU A 201 -4.08 -7.66 3.12
CA GLU A 201 -5.25 -7.23 2.34
C GLU A 201 -6.27 -8.37 2.17
N GLU A 202 -5.79 -9.55 1.78
CA GLU A 202 -6.64 -10.72 1.61
C GLU A 202 -7.27 -11.14 2.94
N PHE A 203 -6.48 -11.18 4.02
CA PHE A 203 -6.97 -11.49 5.37
C PHE A 203 -8.06 -10.49 5.81
N LEU A 204 -7.80 -9.17 5.69
CA LEU A 204 -8.77 -8.13 6.08
C LEU A 204 -10.02 -8.12 5.17
N SER A 205 -9.89 -8.49 3.90
CA SER A 205 -11.04 -8.60 2.99
C SER A 205 -12.02 -9.70 3.41
N GLN A 206 -11.52 -10.75 4.09
CA GLN A 206 -12.31 -11.87 4.60
C GLN A 206 -12.68 -11.71 6.08
N TYR A 207 -12.14 -10.67 6.76
CA TYR A 207 -12.37 -10.46 8.18
C TYR A 207 -13.85 -10.12 8.47
N LYS A 208 -14.47 -10.85 9.38
CA LYS A 208 -15.92 -10.75 9.66
C LYS A 208 -16.29 -9.65 10.65
N SER A 209 -15.41 -9.38 11.62
CA SER A 209 -15.64 -8.33 12.61
C SER A 209 -15.34 -6.94 12.03
N ALA A 210 -15.67 -5.90 12.78
CA ALA A 210 -15.36 -4.54 12.36
C ALA A 210 -13.87 -4.22 12.49
N PHE A 211 -13.37 -3.33 11.64
CA PHE A 211 -12.05 -2.73 11.84
C PHE A 211 -12.00 -1.25 11.47
N VAL A 212 -11.11 -0.54 12.15
CA VAL A 212 -10.71 0.82 11.78
C VAL A 212 -9.20 0.80 11.53
N ILE A 213 -8.80 1.20 10.32
CA ILE A 213 -7.41 1.20 9.90
C ILE A 213 -6.94 2.64 9.61
N ILE A 214 -5.89 3.06 10.28
CA ILE A 214 -5.12 4.24 9.89
C ILE A 214 -4.04 3.74 8.95
N SER A 215 -4.03 4.20 7.73
CA SER A 215 -2.98 3.84 6.77
C SER A 215 -2.74 4.93 5.75
N HIS A 216 -1.50 5.02 5.32
CA HIS A 216 -1.07 5.80 4.17
C HIS A 216 -0.95 4.94 2.90
N ASP A 217 -1.22 3.64 2.99
CA ASP A 217 -1.30 2.74 1.84
C ASP A 217 -2.70 2.82 1.19
N ARG A 218 -2.75 3.50 0.06
CA ARG A 218 -3.99 3.75 -0.70
C ARG A 218 -4.57 2.47 -1.30
N PHE A 219 -3.73 1.51 -1.72
CA PHE A 219 -4.17 0.21 -2.23
C PHE A 219 -4.85 -0.62 -1.13
N LEU A 220 -4.24 -0.68 0.06
CA LEU A 220 -4.85 -1.36 1.20
C LEU A 220 -6.21 -0.75 1.54
N LEU A 221 -6.31 0.59 1.60
CA LEU A 221 -7.58 1.29 1.87
C LEU A 221 -8.61 1.03 0.77
N ASP A 222 -8.19 1.00 -0.49
CA ASP A 222 -9.09 0.79 -1.62
C ASP A 222 -9.68 -0.63 -1.66
N ARG A 223 -8.89 -1.63 -1.30
CA ARG A 223 -9.30 -3.04 -1.28
C ARG A 223 -10.08 -3.46 -0.05
N THR A 224 -9.81 -2.84 1.09
CA THR A 224 -10.33 -3.34 2.37
C THR A 224 -11.40 -2.46 2.99
N ALA A 225 -11.36 -1.12 2.79
CA ALA A 225 -12.30 -0.19 3.39
C ALA A 225 -13.60 -0.07 2.55
N THR A 226 -14.73 0.01 3.24
CA THR A 226 -16.05 0.31 2.66
C THR A 226 -16.57 1.69 3.06
N LYS A 227 -15.86 2.36 3.97
CA LYS A 227 -16.14 3.69 4.49
C LYS A 227 -14.80 4.39 4.78
N ILE A 228 -14.67 5.64 4.38
CA ILE A 228 -13.50 6.47 4.72
C ILE A 228 -13.94 7.59 5.65
N VAL A 229 -13.18 7.78 6.72
CA VAL A 229 -13.33 8.85 7.69
C VAL A 229 -12.14 9.79 7.54
N GLU A 230 -12.36 10.97 6.96
CA GLU A 230 -11.32 11.98 6.79
C GLU A 230 -11.24 12.86 8.03
N MET A 231 -10.03 13.07 8.51
CA MET A 231 -9.74 13.94 9.64
C MET A 231 -8.97 15.17 9.17
N GLU A 232 -9.61 16.33 9.21
CA GLU A 232 -9.04 17.61 8.80
C GLU A 232 -9.35 18.70 9.81
N ALA A 233 -8.34 19.47 10.23
CA ALA A 233 -8.45 20.58 11.20
C ALA A 233 -9.18 20.21 12.52
N GLY A 234 -9.01 18.97 13.00
CA GLY A 234 -9.64 18.46 14.22
C GLY A 234 -11.11 18.05 14.05
N ARG A 235 -11.66 18.09 12.85
CA ARG A 235 -13.01 17.66 12.53
C ARG A 235 -12.99 16.40 11.68
N VAL A 236 -14.13 15.69 11.66
CA VAL A 236 -14.30 14.45 10.93
C VAL A 236 -15.35 14.61 9.84
N THR A 237 -15.04 14.10 8.65
CA THR A 237 -16.00 13.95 7.55
C THR A 237 -16.03 12.48 7.13
N VAL A 238 -17.23 11.95 6.97
CA VAL A 238 -17.46 10.54 6.61
C VAL A 238 -17.84 10.44 5.15
N TYR A 239 -17.17 9.55 4.42
CA TYR A 239 -17.43 9.24 3.02
C TYR A 239 -17.75 7.76 2.86
N SER A 240 -18.75 7.45 2.02
CA SER A 240 -19.12 6.08 1.71
C SER A 240 -18.31 5.55 0.53
N GLY A 241 -17.90 4.28 0.62
CA GLY A 241 -17.13 3.62 -0.41
C GLY A 241 -15.65 3.44 -0.03
N ASN A 242 -14.86 2.98 -0.99
CA ASN A 242 -13.43 2.75 -0.87
C ASN A 242 -12.63 4.06 -1.05
N TYR A 243 -11.30 3.94 -1.06
CA TYR A 243 -10.41 5.10 -1.19
C TYR A 243 -10.62 5.87 -2.52
N THR A 244 -10.78 5.16 -3.63
CA THR A 244 -11.04 5.77 -4.95
C THR A 244 -12.35 6.57 -4.95
N ALA A 245 -13.42 6.04 -4.37
CA ALA A 245 -14.70 6.74 -4.23
C ALA A 245 -14.58 7.98 -3.32
N TYR A 246 -13.80 7.87 -2.23
CA TYR A 246 -13.50 8.99 -1.33
C TYR A 246 -12.81 10.14 -2.07
N VAL A 247 -11.75 9.86 -2.84
CA VAL A 247 -11.00 10.90 -3.58
C VAL A 247 -11.94 11.70 -4.48
N LYS A 248 -12.81 11.00 -5.24
CA LYS A 248 -13.80 11.63 -6.10
C LYS A 248 -14.80 12.50 -5.34
N GLN A 249 -15.40 11.97 -4.26
CA GLN A 249 -16.37 12.71 -3.43
C GLN A 249 -15.72 13.93 -2.75
N ARG A 250 -14.47 13.80 -2.30
CA ARG A 250 -13.69 14.87 -1.71
C ARG A 250 -13.46 16.01 -2.71
N GLU A 251 -13.07 15.68 -3.93
CA GLU A 251 -12.85 16.65 -4.99
C GLU A 251 -14.13 17.38 -5.38
N GLU A 252 -15.24 16.66 -5.56
CA GLU A 252 -16.56 17.24 -5.83
C GLU A 252 -16.99 18.21 -4.72
N ARG A 253 -16.79 17.82 -3.44
CA ARG A 253 -17.10 18.67 -2.29
C ARG A 253 -16.23 19.92 -2.24
N ARG A 254 -14.91 19.79 -2.50
CA ARG A 254 -13.99 20.93 -2.54
C ARG A 254 -14.37 21.93 -3.63
N LEU A 255 -14.72 21.43 -4.82
CA LEU A 255 -15.19 22.28 -5.93
C LEU A 255 -16.51 22.99 -5.58
N ALA A 256 -17.46 22.31 -4.94
CA ALA A 256 -18.71 22.93 -4.48
C ALA A 256 -18.43 24.03 -3.45
N GLN A 257 -17.60 23.74 -2.43
CA GLN A 257 -17.22 24.72 -1.41
C GLN A 257 -16.47 25.93 -1.99
N SER A 258 -15.59 25.72 -2.98
CA SER A 258 -14.90 26.82 -3.67
C SER A 258 -15.89 27.74 -4.38
N ARG A 259 -16.86 27.16 -5.09
CA ARG A 259 -17.92 27.94 -5.76
C ARG A 259 -18.80 28.71 -4.76
N GLU A 260 -19.18 28.08 -3.66
CA GLU A 260 -19.94 28.76 -2.60
C GLU A 260 -19.14 29.92 -1.97
N TYR A 261 -17.84 29.69 -1.72
CA TYR A 261 -16.95 30.75 -1.23
C TYR A 261 -16.86 31.91 -2.19
N GLU A 262 -16.62 31.68 -3.50
CA GLU A 262 -16.55 32.73 -4.52
C GLU A 262 -17.86 33.52 -4.59
N GLN A 263 -19.00 32.82 -4.64
CA GLN A 263 -20.33 33.47 -4.65
C GLN A 263 -20.57 34.31 -3.39
N GLN A 264 -20.18 33.77 -2.22
CA GLN A 264 -20.31 34.50 -0.96
C GLN A 264 -19.41 35.74 -0.94
N GLN A 265 -18.14 35.64 -1.40
CA GLN A 265 -17.22 36.77 -1.50
C GLN A 265 -17.74 37.86 -2.44
N GLU A 266 -18.27 37.50 -3.61
CA GLU A 266 -18.88 38.46 -4.52
C GLU A 266 -20.09 39.16 -3.86
N MET A 267 -20.95 38.41 -3.17
CA MET A 267 -22.12 38.95 -2.48
C MET A 267 -21.69 39.89 -1.35
N ILE A 268 -20.67 39.55 -0.58
CA ILE A 268 -20.09 40.39 0.47
C ILE A 268 -19.54 41.66 -0.15
N ALA A 269 -18.70 41.57 -1.19
CA ALA A 269 -18.09 42.71 -1.83
C ALA A 269 -19.13 43.68 -2.44
N ARG A 270 -20.17 43.17 -3.12
CA ARG A 270 -21.28 43.98 -3.65
C ARG A 270 -22.06 44.64 -2.51
N THR A 271 -22.26 43.96 -1.40
CA THR A 271 -23.00 44.50 -0.26
C THR A 271 -22.19 45.55 0.50
N GLU A 272 -20.89 45.34 0.69
CA GLU A 272 -19.98 46.34 1.27
C GLU A 272 -19.88 47.60 0.41
N ASP A 273 -19.80 47.47 -0.93
CA ASP A 273 -19.78 48.59 -1.83
C ASP A 273 -21.10 49.40 -1.77
N PHE A 274 -22.24 48.71 -1.71
CA PHE A 274 -23.54 49.34 -1.48
C PHE A 274 -23.59 50.12 -0.16
N ILE A 275 -23.09 49.52 0.93
CA ILE A 275 -23.04 50.17 2.24
C ILE A 275 -22.13 51.39 2.19
N ARG A 276 -20.93 51.30 1.59
CA ARG A 276 -19.98 52.40 1.43
C ARG A 276 -20.59 53.60 0.71
N ARG A 277 -21.32 53.35 -0.39
CA ARG A 277 -21.94 54.41 -1.19
C ARG A 277 -23.18 55.04 -0.54
N ASN A 278 -23.90 54.36 0.35
CA ASN A 278 -25.19 54.77 0.86
C ASN A 278 -25.24 55.06 2.35
N ILE A 279 -24.13 54.89 3.11
CA ILE A 279 -24.15 55.01 4.58
C ILE A 279 -24.41 56.45 5.05
N ALA A 280 -24.07 57.46 4.28
CA ALA A 280 -24.29 58.88 4.56
C ALA A 280 -25.37 59.51 3.70
N GLY A 281 -26.18 58.73 2.93
CA GLY A 281 -27.14 59.24 1.94
C GLY A 281 -28.60 58.90 2.27
N GLN A 282 -29.48 59.10 1.31
CA GLN A 282 -30.94 58.85 1.44
C GLN A 282 -31.31 57.39 1.77
N LYS A 283 -30.42 56.41 1.47
CA LYS A 283 -30.63 54.97 1.72
C LYS A 283 -29.96 54.45 2.98
N THR A 284 -29.65 55.33 3.97
CA THR A 284 -28.96 54.98 5.21
C THR A 284 -29.62 53.83 5.99
N LYS A 285 -30.95 53.78 6.04
CA LYS A 285 -31.67 52.66 6.72
C LYS A 285 -31.39 51.31 6.04
N GLN A 286 -31.36 51.27 4.72
CA GLN A 286 -31.05 50.03 3.95
C GLN A 286 -29.58 49.64 4.13
N ALA A 287 -28.66 50.62 4.12
CA ALA A 287 -27.25 50.38 4.36
C ALA A 287 -26.99 49.78 5.77
N LYS A 288 -27.64 50.33 6.81
CA LYS A 288 -27.56 49.78 8.17
C LYS A 288 -28.17 48.37 8.29
N SER A 289 -29.28 48.08 7.59
CA SER A 289 -29.89 46.75 7.57
C SER A 289 -28.97 45.73 6.90
N ARG A 290 -28.38 46.06 5.74
CA ARG A 290 -27.43 45.21 5.04
C ARG A 290 -26.13 44.95 5.85
N ARG A 291 -25.68 45.97 6.60
CA ARG A 291 -24.53 45.80 7.52
C ARG A 291 -24.81 44.77 8.59
N LYS A 292 -26.02 44.86 9.24
CA LYS A 292 -26.44 43.86 10.24
C LYS A 292 -26.61 42.46 9.63
N MET A 293 -26.99 42.37 8.34
CA MET A 293 -27.05 41.10 7.62
C MET A 293 -25.64 40.51 7.43
N LEU A 294 -24.65 41.32 7.01
CA LEU A 294 -23.26 40.89 6.87
C LEU A 294 -22.63 40.43 8.19
N GLU A 295 -22.98 41.09 9.31
CA GLU A 295 -22.49 40.73 10.65
C GLU A 295 -23.02 39.36 11.12
N LYS A 296 -24.13 38.87 10.55
CA LYS A 296 -24.76 37.58 10.89
C LYS A 296 -24.45 36.45 9.90
N ILE A 297 -23.80 36.76 8.78
CA ILE A 297 -23.45 35.73 7.80
C ILE A 297 -22.35 34.83 8.36
N GLU A 298 -22.62 33.55 8.42
CA GLU A 298 -21.58 32.54 8.59
C GLU A 298 -20.68 32.54 7.35
N ARG A 299 -19.41 32.84 7.53
CA ARG A 299 -18.45 32.89 6.43
C ARG A 299 -18.04 31.48 6.07
N VAL A 300 -18.22 31.13 4.79
CA VAL A 300 -17.67 29.91 4.22
C VAL A 300 -16.16 30.01 4.30
N GLU A 301 -15.50 29.01 4.89
CA GLU A 301 -14.03 28.95 4.93
C GLU A 301 -13.51 28.76 3.50
N ALA A 302 -12.48 29.53 3.16
CA ALA A 302 -11.79 29.34 1.87
C ALA A 302 -11.23 27.91 1.81
N VAL A 303 -11.54 27.22 0.73
CA VAL A 303 -10.83 25.97 0.43
C VAL A 303 -9.35 26.32 0.30
N ARG A 304 -8.52 25.75 1.14
CA ARG A 304 -7.07 25.84 0.92
C ARG A 304 -6.79 25.14 -0.41
N GLU A 305 -6.63 25.92 -1.46
CA GLU A 305 -6.15 25.39 -2.72
C GLU A 305 -4.78 24.77 -2.47
N ASP A 306 -4.68 23.46 -2.57
CA ASP A 306 -3.44 22.82 -2.92
C ASP A 306 -3.15 23.28 -4.37
N ARG A 307 -2.50 24.44 -4.51
CA ARG A 307 -2.19 25.02 -5.82
C ARG A 307 -1.37 24.02 -6.59
N THR A 308 -1.99 23.38 -7.55
CA THR A 308 -1.37 22.56 -8.61
C THR A 308 -0.59 23.47 -9.55
N THR A 309 0.38 24.20 -9.04
CA THR A 309 1.33 24.94 -9.87
C THR A 309 2.47 24.00 -10.21
N SER A 310 2.75 23.80 -11.50
CA SER A 310 3.92 23.08 -12.00
C SER A 310 5.15 23.34 -11.13
N PHE A 311 5.87 22.29 -10.77
CA PHE A 311 7.08 22.42 -9.93
C PHE A 311 8.15 23.28 -10.63
N GLY A 312 7.98 23.56 -11.95
CA GLY A 312 8.88 24.40 -12.70
C GLY A 312 10.33 23.94 -12.57
N ILE A 313 10.53 22.63 -12.55
CA ILE A 313 11.85 22.01 -12.50
C ILE A 313 12.56 22.44 -13.78
N LYS A 314 13.51 23.37 -13.63
CA LYS A 314 14.27 23.94 -14.75
C LYS A 314 15.26 22.90 -15.27
N ASP A 315 15.62 23.04 -16.53
CA ASP A 315 16.48 22.17 -17.31
C ASP A 315 17.57 21.47 -16.49
N VAL A 316 17.46 20.15 -16.46
CA VAL A 316 18.48 19.24 -15.91
C VAL A 316 19.54 19.06 -17.00
N ALA A 317 20.82 18.97 -16.62
CA ALA A 317 21.89 18.71 -17.56
C ALA A 317 21.63 17.42 -18.36
N ARG A 318 21.79 17.47 -19.68
CA ARG A 318 21.50 16.34 -20.55
C ARG A 318 22.49 15.20 -20.29
N ALA A 319 22.01 14.06 -19.79
CA ALA A 319 22.77 12.81 -19.72
C ALA A 319 22.92 12.17 -21.11
N GLY A 320 23.86 11.23 -21.25
CA GLY A 320 23.93 10.34 -22.42
C GLY A 320 22.64 9.52 -22.59
N ASP A 321 22.40 8.94 -23.76
CA ASP A 321 21.19 8.17 -24.03
C ASP A 321 21.14 6.86 -23.20
N ASN A 322 22.29 6.22 -22.96
CA ASN A 322 22.44 5.12 -22.01
C ASN A 322 22.88 5.71 -20.67
N VAL A 323 22.10 5.51 -19.62
CA VAL A 323 22.36 6.07 -18.29
C VAL A 323 23.08 5.05 -17.40
N LEU A 324 22.60 3.80 -17.34
CA LEU A 324 23.20 2.73 -16.54
C LEU A 324 23.11 1.41 -17.30
N ALA A 325 24.26 0.78 -17.56
CA ALA A 325 24.35 -0.58 -18.08
C ALA A 325 24.82 -1.51 -16.98
N VAL A 326 24.07 -2.56 -16.72
CA VAL A 326 24.35 -3.60 -15.72
C VAL A 326 24.47 -4.93 -16.43
N SER A 327 25.59 -5.66 -16.20
CA SER A 327 25.89 -6.93 -16.87
C SER A 327 26.29 -7.99 -15.84
N ASP A 328 25.49 -9.03 -15.71
CA ASP A 328 25.66 -10.18 -14.81
C ASP A 328 26.03 -9.81 -13.36
N LEU A 329 25.58 -8.64 -12.90
CA LEU A 329 25.90 -8.07 -11.61
C LEU A 329 25.38 -8.96 -10.48
N SER A 330 26.24 -9.24 -9.51
CA SER A 330 25.89 -9.92 -8.27
C SER A 330 26.18 -8.98 -7.09
N VAL A 331 25.17 -8.75 -6.25
CA VAL A 331 25.25 -7.82 -5.11
C VAL A 331 25.16 -8.57 -3.78
N GLY A 332 25.91 -8.11 -2.79
CA GLY A 332 25.96 -8.75 -1.48
C GLY A 332 27.02 -8.15 -0.57
N TYR A 333 27.33 -8.83 0.53
CA TYR A 333 28.36 -8.43 1.48
C TYR A 333 29.48 -9.48 1.52
N GLU A 334 30.72 -9.03 1.55
CA GLU A 334 31.95 -9.85 1.53
C GLU A 334 31.98 -10.81 0.33
N LYS A 335 31.55 -12.06 0.48
CA LYS A 335 31.45 -13.05 -0.62
C LYS A 335 30.07 -13.69 -0.71
N ALA A 336 29.12 -13.26 0.15
CA ALA A 336 27.76 -13.77 0.17
C ALA A 336 26.88 -12.91 -0.75
N ALA A 337 26.55 -13.42 -1.94
CA ALA A 337 25.64 -12.74 -2.85
C ALA A 337 24.19 -12.87 -2.37
N LEU A 338 23.52 -11.73 -2.20
CA LEU A 338 22.08 -11.64 -1.91
C LEU A 338 21.23 -11.76 -3.18
N ALA A 339 21.70 -11.18 -4.28
CA ALA A 339 21.09 -11.34 -5.60
C ALA A 339 22.17 -11.50 -6.67
N ARG A 340 21.87 -12.29 -7.70
CA ARG A 340 22.84 -12.69 -8.75
C ARG A 340 22.28 -12.47 -10.14
N ARG A 341 23.20 -12.28 -11.11
CA ARG A 341 22.92 -12.22 -12.55
C ARG A 341 21.92 -11.13 -12.92
N ILE A 342 22.09 -9.95 -12.36
CA ILE A 342 21.28 -8.78 -12.70
C ILE A 342 21.84 -8.20 -14.00
N SER A 343 21.00 -8.13 -15.05
CA SER A 343 21.39 -7.57 -16.34
C SER A 343 20.26 -6.75 -16.92
N PHE A 344 20.50 -5.47 -17.18
CA PHE A 344 19.58 -4.55 -17.84
C PHE A 344 20.30 -3.31 -18.36
N LEU A 345 19.63 -2.55 -19.21
CA LEU A 345 20.08 -1.26 -19.70
C LEU A 345 19.01 -0.21 -19.40
N LEU A 346 19.36 0.79 -18.59
CA LEU A 346 18.49 1.93 -18.28
C LEU A 346 18.86 3.12 -19.18
N ARG A 347 17.86 3.67 -19.84
CA ARG A 347 18.02 4.82 -20.75
C ARG A 347 17.58 6.12 -20.08
N ARG A 348 17.97 7.22 -20.70
CA ARG A 348 17.60 8.54 -20.24
C ARG A 348 16.08 8.74 -20.24
N GLY A 349 15.57 9.25 -19.10
CA GLY A 349 14.15 9.52 -18.89
C GLY A 349 13.34 8.29 -18.48
N GLU A 350 13.94 7.09 -18.48
CA GLU A 350 13.29 5.89 -17.93
C GLU A 350 13.27 5.95 -16.39
N ARG A 351 12.29 5.26 -15.81
CA ARG A 351 12.00 5.30 -14.38
C ARG A 351 11.91 3.88 -13.84
N LEU A 352 12.99 3.44 -13.21
CA LEU A 352 13.13 2.08 -12.69
C LEU A 352 12.58 1.99 -11.27
N GLY A 353 11.50 1.23 -11.09
CA GLY A 353 10.98 0.82 -9.78
C GLY A 353 11.60 -0.51 -9.34
N ILE A 354 12.13 -0.57 -8.12
CA ILE A 354 12.75 -1.76 -7.55
C ILE A 354 11.86 -2.28 -6.44
N ILE A 355 11.46 -3.55 -6.56
CA ILE A 355 10.56 -4.22 -5.60
C ILE A 355 11.14 -5.56 -5.16
N GLY A 356 10.63 -6.10 -4.07
CA GLY A 356 10.98 -7.43 -3.55
C GLY A 356 10.88 -7.52 -2.03
N PRO A 357 10.98 -8.73 -1.46
CA PRO A 357 10.95 -8.95 -0.01
C PRO A 357 12.01 -8.17 0.76
N ASN A 358 11.77 -7.96 2.05
CA ASN A 358 12.78 -7.38 2.92
C ASN A 358 14.00 -8.31 3.02
N GLY A 359 15.20 -7.72 2.94
CA GLY A 359 16.45 -8.49 2.94
C GLY A 359 16.81 -9.16 1.61
N SER A 360 16.09 -8.90 0.50
CA SER A 360 16.39 -9.44 -0.83
C SER A 360 17.58 -8.77 -1.53
N GLY A 361 18.14 -7.69 -0.96
CA GLY A 361 19.29 -6.99 -1.51
C GLY A 361 18.98 -5.69 -2.26
N LYS A 362 17.77 -5.11 -2.14
CA LYS A 362 17.37 -3.86 -2.81
C LYS A 362 18.27 -2.68 -2.46
N THR A 363 18.39 -2.35 -1.17
CA THR A 363 19.28 -1.28 -0.69
C THR A 363 20.76 -1.59 -0.97
N THR A 364 21.17 -2.87 -0.91
CA THR A 364 22.51 -3.32 -1.27
C THR A 364 22.79 -3.04 -2.76
N PHE A 365 21.80 -3.30 -3.62
CA PHE A 365 21.90 -2.95 -5.04
C PHE A 365 22.03 -1.44 -5.24
N LEU A 366 21.21 -0.62 -4.55
CA LEU A 366 21.35 0.84 -4.62
C LEU A 366 22.75 1.29 -4.19
N LYS A 367 23.26 0.80 -3.05
CA LYS A 367 24.60 1.11 -2.56
C LYS A 367 25.70 0.67 -3.53
N THR A 368 25.50 -0.45 -4.23
CA THR A 368 26.44 -0.90 -5.26
C THR A 368 26.44 0.01 -6.48
N ILE A 369 25.27 0.46 -6.97
CA ILE A 369 25.22 1.34 -8.15
C ILE A 369 25.72 2.75 -7.87
N ILE A 370 25.60 3.27 -6.64
CA ILE A 370 26.16 4.57 -6.26
C ILE A 370 27.66 4.51 -5.94
N GLY A 371 28.22 3.30 -5.80
CA GLY A 371 29.65 3.09 -5.55
C GLY A 371 30.06 2.98 -4.08
N ASP A 372 29.09 2.90 -3.15
CA ASP A 372 29.34 2.70 -1.71
C ASP A 372 29.72 1.25 -1.37
N LEU A 373 29.35 0.30 -2.23
CA LEU A 373 29.68 -1.11 -2.11
C LEU A 373 30.25 -1.64 -3.43
N GLU A 374 31.28 -2.46 -3.34
CA GLU A 374 31.79 -3.16 -4.51
C GLU A 374 30.89 -4.34 -4.90
N PRO A 375 30.69 -4.59 -6.20
CA PRO A 375 29.96 -5.75 -6.66
C PRO A 375 30.66 -7.06 -6.26
N VAL A 376 29.92 -8.10 -5.93
CA VAL A 376 30.48 -9.45 -5.65
C VAL A 376 30.98 -10.10 -6.94
N ASP A 377 30.29 -9.87 -8.06
CA ASP A 377 30.62 -10.36 -9.39
C ASP A 377 29.90 -9.54 -10.46
N GLY A 378 30.38 -9.62 -11.71
CA GLY A 378 29.83 -8.86 -12.82
C GLY A 378 30.26 -7.40 -12.82
N GLY A 379 29.52 -6.55 -13.52
CA GLY A 379 29.89 -5.14 -13.66
C GLY A 379 28.74 -4.21 -13.93
N LEU A 380 28.98 -2.93 -13.65
CA LEU A 380 28.07 -1.84 -13.99
C LEU A 380 28.87 -0.69 -14.62
N THR A 381 28.24 0.03 -15.51
CA THR A 381 28.85 1.20 -16.16
C THR A 381 27.84 2.32 -16.26
N TRP A 382 28.18 3.48 -15.71
CA TRP A 382 27.43 4.71 -15.89
C TRP A 382 27.76 5.34 -17.24
N GLY A 383 26.76 5.93 -17.87
CA GLY A 383 26.90 6.65 -19.12
C GLY A 383 27.66 7.97 -18.99
N ALA A 384 27.74 8.71 -20.09
CA ALA A 384 28.40 10.01 -20.09
C ALA A 384 27.57 11.11 -19.43
N ASN A 385 28.24 12.08 -18.79
CA ASN A 385 27.65 13.26 -18.14
C ASN A 385 26.58 12.93 -17.08
N ILE A 386 26.80 11.90 -16.29
CA ILE A 386 25.90 11.54 -15.17
C ILE A 386 26.22 12.42 -13.97
N ASN A 387 25.19 13.11 -13.49
CA ASN A 387 25.16 13.79 -12.19
C ASN A 387 24.09 13.13 -11.34
N LEU A 388 24.50 12.32 -10.37
CA LEU A 388 23.67 11.47 -9.54
C LEU A 388 23.48 12.08 -8.16
N GLU A 389 22.25 12.07 -7.67
CA GLU A 389 21.91 12.37 -6.27
C GLU A 389 21.18 11.19 -5.64
N TYR A 390 21.56 10.87 -4.40
CA TYR A 390 21.00 9.75 -3.65
C TYR A 390 20.20 10.24 -2.44
N PHE A 391 18.98 9.76 -2.33
CA PHE A 391 18.14 9.94 -1.15
C PHE A 391 18.25 8.72 -0.26
N ASP A 392 18.91 8.90 0.89
CA ASP A 392 19.01 7.89 1.94
C ASP A 392 17.89 8.02 2.96
N GLN A 393 17.40 6.90 3.45
CA GLN A 393 16.40 6.82 4.50
C GLN A 393 16.85 7.48 5.82
N GLU A 394 18.15 7.54 6.11
CA GLU A 394 18.71 8.12 7.34
C GLU A 394 18.73 9.65 7.36
N LEU A 395 18.37 10.33 6.26
CA LEU A 395 18.32 11.80 6.14
C LEU A 395 19.62 12.53 6.54
N ALA A 396 20.76 11.86 6.38
CA ALA A 396 22.06 12.39 6.78
C ALA A 396 22.50 13.66 6.02
N SER A 397 21.79 14.00 4.94
CA SER A 397 22.11 15.15 4.09
C SER A 397 21.58 16.50 4.59
N LEU A 398 20.81 16.54 5.69
CA LEU A 398 20.23 17.78 6.25
C LEU A 398 21.08 18.38 7.36
N ASP A 399 21.35 19.69 7.28
CA ASP A 399 21.94 20.43 8.39
C ASP A 399 20.87 20.81 9.43
N LEU A 400 20.95 20.18 10.60
CA LEU A 400 20.00 20.39 11.69
C LEU A 400 20.08 21.81 12.30
N GLY A 401 21.17 22.54 12.08
CA GLY A 401 21.39 23.91 12.59
C GLY A 401 20.78 25.00 11.73
N SER A 402 20.45 24.69 10.46
CA SER A 402 19.86 25.64 9.52
C SER A 402 18.34 25.72 9.62
N THR A 403 17.74 26.77 9.05
CA THR A 403 16.30 26.86 8.83
C THR A 403 15.90 26.14 7.55
N VAL A 404 14.59 25.80 7.39
CA VAL A 404 14.05 25.15 6.20
C VAL A 404 14.41 25.90 4.91
N ILE A 405 14.32 27.24 4.92
CA ILE A 405 14.64 28.04 3.72
C ILE A 405 16.15 28.09 3.44
N GLU A 406 16.98 28.17 4.47
CA GLU A 406 18.44 28.16 4.32
C GLU A 406 18.93 26.82 3.77
N GLU A 407 18.34 25.73 4.21
CA GLU A 407 18.68 24.38 3.75
C GLU A 407 18.43 24.20 2.24
N ILE A 408 17.34 24.74 1.71
CA ILE A 408 17.08 24.75 0.27
C ILE A 408 17.97 25.77 -0.47
N ALA A 409 18.29 26.89 0.15
CA ALA A 409 19.14 27.91 -0.47
C ALA A 409 20.55 27.37 -0.80
N VAL A 410 21.07 26.40 -0.02
CA VAL A 410 22.33 25.73 -0.31
C VAL A 410 22.30 25.01 -1.67
N ALA A 411 21.18 24.34 -1.99
CA ALA A 411 21.00 23.68 -3.29
C ALA A 411 20.67 24.67 -4.42
N ALA A 412 20.29 25.90 -4.08
CA ALA A 412 19.78 26.91 -4.99
C ALA A 412 20.42 28.30 -4.81
N PRO A 413 21.75 28.45 -4.89
CA PRO A 413 22.44 29.70 -4.53
C PRO A 413 22.09 30.92 -5.41
N ARG A 414 21.42 30.71 -6.52
CA ARG A 414 20.96 31.79 -7.46
C ARG A 414 19.47 32.09 -7.37
N ALA A 415 18.72 31.35 -6.56
CA ALA A 415 17.27 31.53 -6.45
C ALA A 415 16.95 32.72 -5.50
N THR A 416 15.92 33.48 -5.87
CA THR A 416 15.42 34.55 -5.00
C THR A 416 14.64 33.96 -3.81
N PRO A 417 14.55 34.66 -2.65
CA PRO A 417 13.75 34.20 -1.52
C PRO A 417 12.28 33.91 -1.86
N ASN A 418 11.70 34.65 -2.81
CA ASN A 418 10.32 34.42 -3.25
C ASN A 418 10.16 33.13 -4.09
N GLU A 419 11.15 32.82 -4.93
CA GLU A 419 11.18 31.55 -5.67
C GLU A 419 11.32 30.36 -4.69
N LEU A 420 12.20 30.48 -3.70
CA LEU A 420 12.38 29.44 -2.68
C LEU A 420 11.10 29.22 -1.84
N ARG A 421 10.42 30.31 -1.43
CA ARG A 421 9.13 30.22 -0.73
C ARG A 421 8.06 29.55 -1.61
N GLY A 422 7.96 29.93 -2.88
CA GLY A 422 7.03 29.32 -3.83
C GLY A 422 7.32 27.83 -4.06
N TYR A 423 8.61 27.47 -4.11
CA TYR A 423 9.04 26.09 -4.23
C TYR A 423 8.70 25.27 -2.98
N LEU A 424 9.07 25.76 -1.79
CA LEU A 424 8.80 25.10 -0.50
C LEU A 424 7.31 24.93 -0.23
N ALA A 425 6.47 25.88 -0.65
CA ALA A 425 5.02 25.79 -0.51
C ALA A 425 4.43 24.56 -1.21
N ARG A 426 5.04 24.10 -2.31
CA ARG A 426 4.63 22.89 -3.04
C ARG A 426 4.95 21.61 -2.26
N PHE A 427 5.98 21.66 -1.42
CA PHE A 427 6.31 20.61 -0.45
C PHE A 427 5.62 20.84 0.90
N LEU A 428 4.52 21.61 0.92
CA LEU A 428 3.69 21.88 2.09
C LEU A 428 4.41 22.62 3.23
N PHE A 429 5.47 23.39 2.92
CA PHE A 429 6.09 24.35 3.85
C PHE A 429 5.59 25.75 3.52
N SER A 430 4.81 26.37 4.40
CA SER A 430 4.21 27.69 4.18
C SER A 430 4.20 28.55 5.41
N GLY A 431 4.12 29.86 5.24
CA GLY A 431 4.11 30.82 6.36
C GLY A 431 5.36 30.73 7.20
N ASP A 432 5.19 30.54 8.51
CA ASP A 432 6.29 30.47 9.48
C ASP A 432 7.06 29.14 9.44
N ASP A 433 6.53 28.10 8.78
CA ASP A 433 7.20 26.80 8.70
C ASP A 433 8.57 26.89 8.02
N ILE A 434 8.72 27.82 7.06
CA ILE A 434 9.98 28.00 6.33
C ILE A 434 11.12 28.57 7.20
N LEU A 435 10.77 29.19 8.32
CA LEU A 435 11.72 29.79 9.26
C LEU A 435 12.02 28.86 10.45
N LYS A 436 11.35 27.72 10.55
CA LYS A 436 11.62 26.73 11.59
C LYS A 436 13.01 26.13 11.43
N PRO A 437 13.74 25.89 12.53
CA PRO A 437 14.97 25.10 12.49
C PRO A 437 14.70 23.68 12.01
N VAL A 438 15.56 23.12 11.17
CA VAL A 438 15.45 21.74 10.68
C VAL A 438 15.39 20.74 11.84
N ALA A 439 16.10 21.00 12.94
CA ALA A 439 16.05 20.18 14.16
C ALA A 439 14.63 20.03 14.74
N ALA A 440 13.80 21.07 14.64
CA ALA A 440 12.44 21.11 15.20
C ALA A 440 11.39 20.41 14.32
N LEU A 441 11.77 19.99 13.10
CA LEU A 441 10.87 19.29 12.18
C LEU A 441 10.63 17.84 12.63
N SER A 442 9.40 17.37 12.42
CA SER A 442 9.06 15.94 12.51
C SER A 442 9.81 15.12 11.46
N GLY A 443 9.90 13.79 11.64
CA GLY A 443 10.54 12.90 10.67
C GLY A 443 9.98 13.04 9.25
N GLY A 444 8.66 13.09 9.09
CA GLY A 444 8.01 13.29 7.79
C GLY A 444 8.27 14.66 7.17
N GLU A 445 8.40 15.72 7.97
CA GLU A 445 8.78 17.06 7.48
C GLU A 445 10.24 17.09 7.04
N LYS A 446 11.14 16.43 7.78
CA LYS A 446 12.55 16.27 7.38
C LYS A 446 12.67 15.51 6.06
N SER A 447 11.93 14.41 5.89
CA SER A 447 11.91 13.66 4.62
C SER A 447 11.43 14.52 3.46
N ARG A 448 10.35 15.30 3.64
CA ARG A 448 9.88 16.25 2.61
C ARG A 448 10.92 17.31 2.25
N LEU A 449 11.62 17.86 3.25
CA LEU A 449 12.65 18.86 3.03
C LEU A 449 13.86 18.28 2.27
N ALA A 450 14.31 17.08 2.66
CA ALA A 450 15.40 16.38 1.97
C ALA A 450 15.05 16.07 0.51
N LEU A 451 13.82 15.61 0.24
CA LEU A 451 13.32 15.38 -1.12
C LEU A 451 13.23 16.68 -1.91
N ALA A 452 12.74 17.77 -1.30
CA ALA A 452 12.71 19.08 -1.92
C ALA A 452 14.13 19.55 -2.30
N LYS A 453 15.10 19.40 -1.40
CA LYS A 453 16.51 19.73 -1.64
C LYS A 453 17.08 18.91 -2.81
N LEU A 454 16.85 17.60 -2.80
CA LEU A 454 17.34 16.67 -3.82
C LEU A 454 16.75 16.97 -5.21
N ILE A 455 15.44 17.21 -5.32
CA ILE A 455 14.81 17.55 -6.60
C ILE A 455 15.30 18.91 -7.13
N TYR A 456 15.67 19.84 -6.23
CA TYR A 456 16.21 21.14 -6.62
C TYR A 456 17.68 21.11 -7.06
N SER A 457 18.44 20.07 -6.71
CA SER A 457 19.89 19.95 -6.97
C SER A 457 20.27 19.89 -8.46
N ARG A 458 19.30 19.75 -9.36
CA ARG A 458 19.48 19.63 -10.82
C ARG A 458 20.33 18.42 -11.26
N ALA A 459 20.39 17.40 -10.43
CA ALA A 459 20.92 16.11 -10.85
C ALA A 459 20.15 15.60 -12.08
N ASN A 460 20.76 14.77 -12.91
CA ASN A 460 20.07 14.15 -14.05
C ASN A 460 19.69 12.69 -13.79
N VAL A 461 20.16 12.15 -12.68
CA VAL A 461 19.75 10.83 -12.15
C VAL A 461 19.43 10.96 -10.67
N LEU A 462 18.22 10.55 -10.28
CA LEU A 462 17.81 10.44 -8.88
C LEU A 462 17.74 8.98 -8.48
N VAL A 463 18.41 8.64 -7.37
CA VAL A 463 18.33 7.32 -6.73
C VAL A 463 17.64 7.50 -5.40
N LEU A 464 16.48 6.83 -5.21
CA LEU A 464 15.59 7.03 -4.07
C LEU A 464 15.39 5.71 -3.32
N ASP A 465 15.77 5.66 -2.03
CA ASP A 465 15.53 4.50 -1.18
C ASP A 465 14.35 4.78 -0.25
N GLU A 466 13.21 4.14 -0.51
CA GLU A 466 11.95 4.25 0.22
C GLU A 466 11.49 5.71 0.47
N PRO A 467 11.35 6.56 -0.59
CA PRO A 467 11.09 7.99 -0.42
C PRO A 467 9.68 8.30 0.11
N THR A 468 8.76 7.34 0.08
CA THR A 468 7.39 7.47 0.57
C THR A 468 7.22 7.13 2.04
N ASN A 469 8.25 6.56 2.70
CA ASN A 469 8.19 6.20 4.11
C ASN A 469 7.99 7.42 5.01
N HIS A 470 7.13 7.26 6.02
CA HIS A 470 6.77 8.31 6.98
C HIS A 470 6.05 9.54 6.39
N LEU A 471 5.76 9.55 5.10
CA LEU A 471 4.97 10.61 4.46
C LEU A 471 3.48 10.31 4.58
N ASP A 472 2.71 11.34 4.95
CA ASP A 472 1.24 11.29 4.86
C ASP A 472 0.77 11.41 3.40
N ILE A 473 -0.49 11.07 3.16
CA ILE A 473 -1.05 11.04 1.79
C ILE A 473 -0.83 12.35 1.04
N PRO A 474 -1.11 13.56 1.60
CA PRO A 474 -0.84 14.80 0.89
C PRO A 474 0.65 15.01 0.54
N SER A 475 1.56 14.57 1.42
CA SER A 475 3.01 14.66 1.17
C SER A 475 3.46 13.70 0.07
N ARG A 476 2.87 12.49 0.01
CA ARG A 476 3.11 11.52 -1.07
C ARG A 476 2.61 12.07 -2.41
N GLU A 477 1.41 12.67 -2.44
CA GLU A 477 0.84 13.28 -3.65
C GLU A 477 1.73 14.41 -4.17
N ALA A 478 2.24 15.27 -3.29
CA ALA A 478 3.17 16.34 -3.66
C ALA A 478 4.48 15.78 -4.23
N LEU A 479 5.04 14.72 -3.62
CA LEU A 479 6.24 14.04 -4.10
C LEU A 479 6.01 13.41 -5.48
N GLU A 480 4.91 12.67 -5.64
CA GLU A 480 4.53 12.04 -6.92
C GLU A 480 4.43 13.07 -8.04
N GLN A 481 3.79 14.20 -7.76
CA GLN A 481 3.67 15.27 -8.75
C GLN A 481 5.04 15.87 -9.09
N ALA A 482 5.90 16.12 -8.09
CA ALA A 482 7.24 16.62 -8.32
C ALA A 482 8.08 15.67 -9.17
N LEU A 483 8.05 14.37 -8.87
CA LEU A 483 8.80 13.37 -9.63
C LEU A 483 8.18 13.09 -11.01
N ALA A 484 6.86 13.24 -11.18
CA ALA A 484 6.21 13.13 -12.49
C ALA A 484 6.68 14.23 -13.45
N GLU A 485 6.90 15.45 -12.95
CA GLU A 485 7.41 16.60 -13.72
C GLU A 485 8.95 16.58 -13.90
N TYR A 486 9.66 15.70 -13.17
CA TYR A 486 11.12 15.64 -13.24
C TYR A 486 11.57 15.03 -14.58
N PRO A 487 12.45 15.76 -15.35
CA PRO A 487 12.81 15.36 -16.72
C PRO A 487 13.97 14.36 -16.79
N GLY A 488 14.60 14.02 -15.65
CA GLY A 488 15.73 13.10 -15.57
C GLY A 488 15.31 11.64 -15.43
N THR A 489 16.29 10.78 -15.22
CA THR A 489 16.13 9.34 -14.95
C THR A 489 15.95 9.12 -13.46
N ILE A 490 15.07 8.19 -13.08
CA ILE A 490 14.78 7.87 -11.68
C ILE A 490 15.03 6.38 -11.45
N ILE A 491 15.72 6.05 -10.37
CA ILE A 491 15.84 4.69 -9.83
C ILE A 491 15.28 4.73 -8.41
N THR A 492 14.23 3.98 -8.12
CA THR A 492 13.59 4.04 -6.81
C THR A 492 13.29 2.66 -6.25
N VAL A 493 13.62 2.45 -4.98
CA VAL A 493 13.09 1.35 -4.18
C VAL A 493 11.85 1.87 -3.47
N SER A 494 10.72 1.19 -3.59
CA SER A 494 9.52 1.52 -2.82
C SER A 494 8.62 0.31 -2.60
N HIS A 495 7.95 0.30 -1.45
CA HIS A 495 6.84 -0.60 -1.15
C HIS A 495 5.47 0.03 -1.44
N ASP A 496 5.43 1.32 -1.79
CA ASP A 496 4.22 2.02 -2.18
C ASP A 496 3.86 1.71 -3.64
N ARG A 497 2.93 0.78 -3.82
CA ARG A 497 2.48 0.29 -5.13
C ARG A 497 1.84 1.40 -5.97
N TYR A 498 1.10 2.31 -5.33
CA TYR A 498 0.46 3.44 -6.02
C TYR A 498 1.50 4.43 -6.56
N PHE A 499 2.53 4.70 -5.76
CA PHE A 499 3.66 5.51 -6.17
C PHE A 499 4.41 4.88 -7.35
N LEU A 500 4.70 3.58 -7.28
CA LEU A 500 5.36 2.86 -8.37
C LEU A 500 4.51 2.80 -9.64
N ASP A 501 3.21 2.56 -9.52
CA ASP A 501 2.31 2.49 -10.68
C ASP A 501 2.22 3.83 -11.43
N LYS A 502 2.26 4.94 -10.70
CA LYS A 502 2.22 6.28 -11.27
C LYS A 502 3.55 6.74 -11.86
N LEU A 503 4.67 6.27 -11.31
CA LEU A 503 6.00 6.79 -11.63
C LEU A 503 6.81 5.84 -12.51
N ALA A 504 6.85 4.55 -12.22
CA ALA A 504 7.74 3.60 -12.87
C ALA A 504 7.30 3.26 -14.29
N THR A 505 8.26 3.25 -15.21
CA THR A 505 8.12 2.75 -16.59
C THR A 505 8.63 1.32 -16.72
N GLU A 506 9.43 0.87 -15.73
CA GLU A 506 10.08 -0.43 -15.66
C GLU A 506 10.18 -0.89 -14.22
N ILE A 507 10.12 -2.21 -14.02
CA ILE A 507 10.17 -2.84 -12.70
C ILE A 507 11.31 -3.86 -12.64
N LEU A 508 12.16 -3.75 -11.62
CA LEU A 508 13.17 -4.74 -11.26
C LEU A 508 12.71 -5.47 -9.99
N HIS A 509 12.30 -6.72 -10.15
CA HIS A 509 11.78 -7.53 -9.05
C HIS A 509 12.86 -8.47 -8.50
N PHE A 510 13.18 -8.31 -7.22
CA PHE A 510 14.10 -9.17 -6.46
C PHE A 510 13.32 -10.31 -5.80
N GLU A 511 13.64 -11.55 -6.16
CA GLU A 511 12.99 -12.73 -5.56
C GLU A 511 13.96 -13.92 -5.55
N ASN A 512 14.03 -14.66 -4.44
CA ASN A 512 14.79 -15.90 -4.31
C ASN A 512 16.27 -15.81 -4.73
N GLY A 513 16.92 -14.68 -4.46
CA GLY A 513 18.33 -14.47 -4.81
C GLY A 513 18.61 -14.16 -6.29
N ALA A 514 17.57 -13.87 -7.06
CA ALA A 514 17.64 -13.40 -8.44
C ALA A 514 16.88 -12.08 -8.60
N ALA A 515 17.12 -11.37 -9.69
CA ALA A 515 16.35 -10.21 -10.07
C ALA A 515 15.83 -10.34 -11.50
N THR A 516 14.55 -10.07 -11.69
CA THR A 516 13.91 -10.10 -13.01
C THR A 516 13.48 -8.70 -13.42
N TYR A 517 13.77 -8.34 -14.66
CA TYR A 517 13.45 -7.04 -15.23
C TYR A 517 12.18 -7.13 -16.08
N HIS A 518 11.28 -6.16 -15.89
CA HIS A 518 9.99 -6.09 -16.56
C HIS A 518 9.79 -4.69 -17.13
N TYR A 519 9.33 -4.62 -18.39
CA TYR A 519 8.85 -3.39 -19.00
C TYR A 519 7.40 -3.15 -18.63
N GLY A 520 7.04 -1.91 -18.35
CA GLY A 520 5.69 -1.49 -17.98
C GLY A 520 5.57 -0.99 -16.55
N SER A 521 4.35 -0.57 -16.17
CA SER A 521 4.01 -0.08 -14.84
C SER A 521 3.98 -1.20 -13.79
N TYR A 522 3.77 -0.82 -12.52
CA TYR A 522 3.54 -1.80 -11.46
C TYR A 522 2.28 -2.65 -11.72
N SER A 523 1.21 -2.06 -12.24
CA SER A 523 -0.03 -2.78 -12.57
C SER A 523 0.20 -3.84 -13.64
N ASP A 524 0.97 -3.54 -14.69
CA ASP A 524 1.33 -4.50 -15.74
C ASP A 524 2.11 -5.69 -15.18
N TYR A 525 3.12 -5.40 -14.33
CA TYR A 525 3.88 -6.42 -13.62
C TYR A 525 2.99 -7.30 -12.73
N TYR A 526 2.08 -6.69 -11.95
CA TYR A 526 1.18 -7.38 -11.04
C TYR A 526 0.25 -8.35 -11.78
N GLU A 527 -0.35 -7.92 -12.89
CA GLU A 527 -1.19 -8.80 -13.73
C GLU A 527 -0.40 -9.98 -14.32
N LEU A 528 0.82 -9.73 -14.81
CA LEU A 528 1.68 -10.80 -15.33
C LEU A 528 2.01 -11.85 -14.26
N ARG A 529 2.29 -11.40 -13.04
CA ARG A 529 2.61 -12.27 -11.90
C ARG A 529 1.40 -13.14 -11.52
N HIS A 530 0.22 -12.54 -11.39
CA HIS A 530 -0.99 -13.27 -11.04
C HIS A 530 -1.42 -14.27 -12.12
N ARG A 531 -1.30 -13.95 -13.40
CA ARG A 531 -1.54 -14.89 -14.49
C ARG A 531 -0.60 -16.11 -14.44
N LYS A 532 0.67 -15.90 -14.10
CA LYS A 532 1.64 -17.00 -13.93
C LYS A 532 1.33 -17.86 -12.70
N GLN A 533 0.90 -17.28 -11.61
CA GLN A 533 0.53 -18.01 -10.38
C GLN A 533 -0.74 -18.84 -10.56
N SER A 534 -1.81 -18.27 -11.13
CA SER A 534 -3.05 -19.00 -11.40
C SER A 534 -2.83 -20.15 -12.41
N ALA A 535 -1.99 -19.95 -13.42
CA ALA A 535 -1.61 -21.02 -14.35
C ALA A 535 -0.77 -22.13 -13.66
N ALA A 536 0.05 -21.78 -12.67
CA ALA A 536 0.82 -22.75 -11.89
C ALA A 536 -0.05 -23.55 -10.89
N GLU A 537 -1.06 -22.93 -10.30
CA GLU A 537 -2.00 -23.59 -9.37
C GLU A 537 -3.01 -24.51 -10.08
N GLU A 538 -3.42 -24.18 -11.30
CA GLU A 538 -4.27 -25.07 -12.10
C GLU A 538 -3.56 -26.37 -12.54
N SER A 539 -2.24 -26.37 -12.65
CA SER A 539 -1.46 -27.52 -13.10
C SER A 539 -1.38 -28.68 -12.07
N PRO A 540 -1.20 -28.47 -10.76
CA PRO A 540 -1.21 -29.54 -9.75
C PRO A 540 -2.61 -30.10 -9.47
N ALA A 541 -3.67 -29.30 -9.58
CA ALA A 541 -5.05 -29.76 -9.39
C ALA A 541 -5.48 -30.72 -10.51
N ARG A 542 -5.07 -30.47 -11.76
CA ARG A 542 -5.27 -31.39 -12.89
C ARG A 542 -4.45 -32.68 -12.74
N GLN A 543 -3.23 -32.62 -12.24
CA GLN A 543 -2.40 -33.81 -11.97
C GLN A 543 -2.92 -34.65 -10.78
N ARG A 544 -3.46 -34.03 -9.71
CA ARG A 544 -4.08 -34.74 -8.60
C ARG A 544 -5.46 -35.32 -8.93
N ALA A 545 -6.21 -34.69 -9.81
CA ALA A 545 -7.45 -35.25 -10.35
C ALA A 545 -7.21 -36.47 -11.24
N ALA A 546 -6.04 -36.52 -11.93
CA ALA A 546 -5.62 -37.65 -12.74
C ALA A 546 -5.02 -38.84 -11.93
N ALA A 547 -4.65 -38.62 -10.63
CA ALA A 547 -3.94 -39.60 -9.79
C ALA A 547 -4.80 -40.34 -8.76
N LYS A 548 -6.14 -40.27 -8.77
CA LYS A 548 -6.99 -41.11 -7.93
C LYS A 548 -7.32 -42.43 -8.64
N PRO A 549 -6.90 -43.61 -8.14
CA PRO A 549 -7.27 -44.87 -8.73
C PRO A 549 -8.71 -45.22 -8.36
N ASP A 550 -9.61 -45.12 -9.32
CA ASP A 550 -10.98 -45.61 -9.20
C ASP A 550 -10.98 -47.14 -9.33
N LYS A 551 -11.10 -47.83 -8.18
CA LYS A 551 -11.50 -49.26 -8.17
C LYS A 551 -13.03 -49.30 -8.12
N ALA A 552 -13.68 -49.30 -9.25
CA ALA A 552 -14.86 -50.12 -9.56
C ALA A 552 -15.53 -49.68 -10.89
N ARG A 553 -15.79 -50.68 -11.71
CA ARG A 553 -16.62 -50.70 -12.93
C ARG A 553 -15.98 -50.21 -14.25
N ALA A 554 -15.38 -51.22 -14.90
CA ALA A 554 -15.25 -51.27 -16.35
C ALA A 554 -16.61 -51.08 -17.05
N LYS A 555 -16.79 -49.92 -17.67
CA LYS A 555 -17.65 -49.75 -18.86
C LYS A 555 -16.90 -48.85 -19.82
N SER A 556 -16.69 -49.40 -20.99
CA SER A 556 -16.00 -48.83 -22.13
C SER A 556 -16.36 -47.37 -22.43
N GLN A 557 -15.39 -46.46 -22.32
CA GLN A 557 -15.47 -45.16 -22.95
C GLN A 557 -14.95 -45.25 -24.40
N PRO A 558 -15.56 -44.54 -25.35
CA PRO A 558 -15.09 -44.54 -26.73
C PRO A 558 -13.72 -43.83 -26.80
N LYS A 559 -12.74 -44.47 -27.44
CA LYS A 559 -11.47 -43.89 -27.84
C LYS A 559 -11.77 -42.62 -28.63
N GLN A 560 -11.34 -41.43 -28.12
CA GLN A 560 -11.23 -40.24 -28.95
C GLN A 560 -10.31 -40.56 -30.13
N GLN A 561 -10.93 -40.64 -31.31
CA GLN A 561 -10.21 -40.75 -32.56
C GLN A 561 -9.36 -39.49 -32.74
N ARG A 562 -8.03 -39.64 -32.79
CA ARG A 562 -7.11 -38.54 -33.14
C ARG A 562 -7.52 -38.08 -34.55
N ARG A 563 -7.68 -36.78 -34.72
CA ARG A 563 -7.91 -36.20 -36.06
C ARG A 563 -6.70 -36.50 -36.96
N PRO A 564 -6.91 -36.81 -38.23
CA PRO A 564 -5.82 -36.97 -39.19
C PRO A 564 -5.01 -35.66 -39.28
N VAL A 565 -3.69 -35.77 -39.33
CA VAL A 565 -2.75 -34.62 -39.42
C VAL A 565 -3.14 -33.66 -40.55
N GLU A 566 -3.54 -34.23 -41.72
CA GLU A 566 -3.99 -33.47 -42.89
C GLU A 566 -5.25 -32.59 -42.63
N GLN A 567 -6.13 -33.00 -41.69
CA GLN A 567 -7.28 -32.18 -41.31
C GLN A 567 -6.89 -31.02 -40.42
N VAL A 568 -5.96 -31.23 -39.50
CA VAL A 568 -5.43 -30.18 -38.62
C VAL A 568 -4.65 -29.15 -39.44
N GLU A 569 -3.82 -29.59 -40.38
CA GLU A 569 -3.08 -28.69 -41.30
C GLU A 569 -4.02 -27.84 -42.16
N LYS A 570 -5.11 -28.41 -42.64
CA LYS A 570 -6.10 -27.67 -43.43
C LYS A 570 -6.84 -26.61 -42.59
N GLU A 571 -7.16 -26.92 -41.33
CA GLU A 571 -7.77 -25.98 -40.39
C GLU A 571 -6.81 -24.84 -40.03
N ILE A 572 -5.53 -25.15 -39.79
CA ILE A 572 -4.47 -24.15 -39.57
C ILE A 572 -4.37 -23.21 -40.77
N GLY A 573 -4.28 -23.72 -42.00
CA GLY A 573 -4.17 -22.90 -43.21
C GLY A 573 -5.36 -21.95 -43.44
N LEU A 574 -6.59 -22.37 -43.09
CA LEU A 574 -7.77 -21.52 -43.18
C LEU A 574 -7.75 -20.39 -42.15
N LEU A 575 -7.36 -20.68 -40.90
CA LEU A 575 -7.28 -19.69 -39.85
C LEU A 575 -6.11 -18.72 -40.05
N GLU A 576 -5.00 -19.14 -40.62
CA GLU A 576 -3.89 -18.26 -41.01
C GLU A 576 -4.31 -17.27 -42.11
N GLN A 577 -5.10 -17.72 -43.11
CA GLN A 577 -5.66 -16.82 -44.13
C GLN A 577 -6.62 -15.79 -43.49
N GLU A 578 -7.53 -16.27 -42.62
CA GLU A 578 -8.45 -15.36 -41.92
C GLU A 578 -7.68 -14.34 -41.04
N LEU A 579 -6.60 -14.76 -40.34
CA LEU A 579 -5.75 -13.90 -39.55
C LEU A 579 -5.03 -12.85 -40.41
N ALA A 580 -4.52 -13.22 -41.57
CA ALA A 580 -3.88 -12.31 -42.50
C ALA A 580 -4.86 -11.26 -43.04
N ASP A 581 -6.08 -11.67 -43.43
CA ASP A 581 -7.13 -10.77 -43.88
C ASP A 581 -7.58 -9.76 -42.80
N LEU A 582 -7.69 -10.21 -41.55
CA LEU A 582 -8.06 -9.35 -40.43
C LEU A 582 -6.92 -8.39 -40.08
N SER A 583 -5.66 -8.85 -40.16
CA SER A 583 -4.48 -8.00 -39.92
C SER A 583 -4.34 -6.91 -40.97
N GLU A 584 -4.64 -7.20 -42.26
CA GLU A 584 -4.64 -6.21 -43.34
C GLU A 584 -5.75 -5.16 -43.11
N LYS A 585 -6.96 -5.60 -42.72
CA LYS A 585 -8.08 -4.69 -42.41
C LYS A 585 -7.84 -3.83 -41.19
N LEU A 586 -7.12 -4.33 -40.17
CA LEU A 586 -6.75 -3.56 -39.01
C LEU A 586 -5.62 -2.56 -39.29
N SER A 587 -4.72 -2.89 -40.22
CA SER A 587 -3.62 -2.00 -40.66
C SER A 587 -4.12 -0.89 -41.58
N ASN A 588 -5.14 -1.16 -42.38
CA ASN A 588 -5.78 -0.20 -43.29
C ASN A 588 -7.32 -0.23 -43.13
N PRO A 589 -7.84 0.33 -42.02
CA PRO A 589 -9.28 0.24 -41.77
C PRO A 589 -10.08 1.03 -42.82
N PRO A 590 -11.17 0.43 -43.35
CA PRO A 590 -12.08 1.14 -44.24
C PRO A 590 -12.65 2.41 -43.59
N PRO A 591 -12.89 3.47 -44.35
CA PRO A 591 -13.33 4.77 -43.82
C PRO A 591 -14.72 4.75 -43.15
N ASP A 592 -15.47 3.72 -43.29
CA ASP A 592 -16.79 3.49 -42.69
C ASP A 592 -16.74 2.72 -41.35
N TRP A 593 -15.54 2.35 -40.86
CA TRP A 593 -15.40 1.67 -39.56
C TRP A 593 -15.47 2.63 -38.40
N GLY A 594 -16.49 2.45 -37.52
CA GLY A 594 -16.56 3.06 -36.21
C GLY A 594 -15.73 2.27 -35.16
N ARG A 595 -15.55 2.88 -33.98
CA ARG A 595 -14.79 2.29 -32.85
C ARG A 595 -15.28 0.89 -32.45
N GLU A 596 -16.58 0.62 -32.54
CA GLU A 596 -17.18 -0.68 -32.19
C GLU A 596 -16.73 -1.78 -33.15
N LYS A 597 -16.70 -1.48 -34.47
CA LYS A 597 -16.32 -2.44 -35.48
C LYS A 597 -14.82 -2.76 -35.50
N TYR A 598 -14.00 -1.74 -35.12
CA TYR A 598 -12.57 -1.96 -34.91
C TYR A 598 -12.30 -2.89 -33.71
N ALA A 599 -13.01 -2.68 -32.59
CA ALA A 599 -12.91 -3.54 -31.41
C ALA A 599 -13.38 -4.98 -31.67
N GLU A 600 -14.46 -5.15 -32.43
CA GLU A 600 -14.99 -6.47 -32.84
C GLU A 600 -13.96 -7.25 -33.66
N VAL A 601 -13.33 -6.61 -34.62
CA VAL A 601 -12.32 -7.23 -35.50
C VAL A 601 -11.03 -7.54 -34.73
N SER A 602 -10.62 -6.68 -33.81
CA SER A 602 -9.47 -6.91 -32.93
C SER A 602 -9.71 -8.11 -32.01
N THR A 603 -10.89 -8.20 -31.39
CA THR A 603 -11.27 -9.35 -30.54
C THR A 603 -11.31 -10.65 -31.35
N ARG A 604 -11.80 -10.62 -32.61
CA ARG A 604 -11.79 -11.78 -33.49
C ARG A 604 -10.38 -12.23 -33.84
N GLN A 605 -9.46 -11.31 -34.07
CA GLN A 605 -8.03 -11.60 -34.29
C GLN A 605 -7.40 -12.33 -33.10
N GLU A 606 -7.67 -11.86 -31.85
CA GLU A 606 -7.16 -12.52 -30.63
C GLU A 606 -7.70 -13.94 -30.48
N VAL A 607 -8.98 -14.16 -30.75
CA VAL A 607 -9.61 -15.50 -30.71
C VAL A 607 -8.95 -16.44 -31.71
N ILE A 608 -8.73 -16.00 -32.96
CA ILE A 608 -8.09 -16.82 -34.00
C ILE A 608 -6.65 -17.16 -33.63
N THR A 609 -5.90 -16.19 -33.06
CA THR A 609 -4.53 -16.42 -32.59
C THR A 609 -4.48 -17.52 -31.52
N SER A 610 -5.40 -17.47 -30.55
CA SER A 610 -5.52 -18.50 -29.51
C SER A 610 -5.92 -19.87 -30.05
N GLN A 611 -6.79 -19.92 -31.07
CA GLN A 611 -7.17 -21.17 -31.76
C GLN A 611 -6.01 -21.76 -32.54
N LEU A 612 -5.23 -20.96 -33.25
CA LEU A 612 -4.02 -21.38 -33.94
C LEU A 612 -2.99 -21.98 -32.98
N GLU A 613 -2.75 -21.36 -31.83
CA GLU A 613 -1.83 -21.92 -30.83
C GLU A 613 -2.28 -23.31 -30.34
N SER A 614 -3.57 -23.52 -30.16
CA SER A 614 -4.10 -24.82 -29.74
C SER A 614 -3.97 -25.89 -30.83
N LEU A 615 -4.21 -25.51 -32.10
CA LEU A 615 -4.08 -26.42 -33.26
C LEU A 615 -2.63 -26.76 -33.57
N TYR A 616 -1.69 -25.85 -33.40
CA TYR A 616 -0.25 -26.15 -33.50
C TYR A 616 0.20 -27.17 -32.46
N LYS A 617 -0.28 -27.06 -31.22
CA LYS A 617 0.00 -28.06 -30.17
C LYS A 617 -0.61 -29.42 -30.50
N GLU A 618 -1.81 -29.45 -31.09
CA GLU A 618 -2.46 -30.69 -31.57
C GLU A 618 -1.67 -31.30 -32.73
N TRP A 619 -1.21 -30.47 -33.66
CA TRP A 619 -0.40 -30.89 -34.82
C TRP A 619 0.97 -31.45 -34.37
N GLU A 620 1.70 -30.77 -33.48
CA GLU A 620 2.95 -31.27 -32.92
C GLU A 620 2.77 -32.63 -32.22
N SER A 621 1.68 -32.78 -31.44
CA SER A 621 1.39 -34.03 -30.74
C SER A 621 0.97 -35.16 -31.70
N ALA A 622 0.47 -34.83 -32.90
CA ALA A 622 0.07 -35.77 -33.92
C ALA A 622 1.22 -36.13 -34.87
N ALA A 623 2.17 -35.20 -35.09
CA ALA A 623 3.31 -35.34 -35.99
C ALA A 623 4.52 -36.07 -35.37
N THR A 624 4.59 -36.19 -34.03
CA THR A 624 5.71 -36.86 -33.33
C THR A 624 5.51 -38.37 -33.33
N PRO A 625 6.38 -39.16 -33.98
CA PRO A 625 6.32 -40.63 -33.90
C PRO A 625 6.70 -41.06 -32.47
N ARG A 626 5.96 -41.99 -31.89
CA ARG A 626 6.39 -42.67 -30.65
C ARG A 626 7.50 -43.66 -31.01
N GLU A 627 8.71 -43.48 -30.45
CA GLU A 627 9.68 -44.55 -30.25
C GLU A 627 9.15 -45.59 -29.27
#